data_4ee67153222b083c15005015f83591e7
#
_entry.id   4ee67153222b083c15005015f83591e7
#
_cell.length_a   1.000
_cell.length_b   1.000
_cell.length_c   1.000
_cell.angle_alpha   90.00
_cell.angle_beta   90.00
_cell.angle_gamma   90.00
#
_symmetry.space_group_name_H-M   'P 1'
#
loop_
_entity.id
_entity.type
_entity.pdbx_description
1 polymer ?
#
loop_
_entity_poly.entity_id
_entity_poly.type
_entity_poly.pdbx_seq_one_letter_code
_entity_poly.pdbx_strand_id
1 'polypeptide(L)'
;MAITDEKYVLLTTFKRDGSGVATSVWCADLGNGSFGFWTSSTSGKVKRLSHTERVTVQPCNARGQVKPDTTPIHATARVVSGEELELIRQRVIAKYGVMTKFTKFLAKLGGILKRKPFPYGDRGVIVTL
;
A
#
# COMPACT_ATOMS: atom_id res chain seq x y z
N MET A 1 -17.93 9.15 0.74
CA MET A 1 -16.53 9.29 1.09
C MET A 1 -15.69 8.41 0.17
N ALA A 2 -14.66 8.96 -0.46
CA ALA A 2 -13.84 8.21 -1.39
C ALA A 2 -12.92 7.24 -0.63
N ILE A 3 -12.61 6.11 -1.26
CA ILE A 3 -11.71 5.13 -0.65
C ILE A 3 -10.32 5.73 -0.43
N THR A 4 -9.92 6.69 -1.27
CA THR A 4 -8.64 7.38 -1.12
C THR A 4 -8.54 8.26 0.13
N ASP A 5 -9.66 8.51 0.81
CA ASP A 5 -9.67 9.22 2.08
C ASP A 5 -9.42 8.29 3.27
N GLU A 6 -9.42 6.99 3.03
CA GLU A 6 -9.22 6.00 4.08
C GLU A 6 -7.76 5.93 4.50
N LYS A 7 -7.52 5.58 5.75
CA LYS A 7 -6.18 5.41 6.28
C LYS A 7 -5.60 4.06 5.91
N TYR A 8 -6.43 3.05 5.90
CA TYR A 8 -6.06 1.68 5.55
C TYR A 8 -7.09 1.11 4.60
N VAL A 9 -6.61 0.29 3.69
CA VAL A 9 -7.45 -0.39 2.70
C VAL A 9 -7.05 -1.86 2.70
N LEU A 10 -8.04 -2.74 2.69
CA LEU A 10 -7.79 -4.16 2.51
C LEU A 10 -7.62 -4.41 1.03
N LEU A 11 -6.39 -4.73 0.64
CA LEU A 11 -6.05 -5.03 -0.75
C LEU A 11 -6.01 -6.54 -0.92
N THR A 12 -6.79 -7.06 -1.85
CA THR A 12 -6.76 -8.48 -2.20
C THR A 12 -6.11 -8.62 -3.56
N THR A 13 -5.02 -9.38 -3.60
CA THR A 13 -4.32 -9.78 -4.82
C THR A 13 -4.60 -11.25 -5.07
N PHE A 14 -4.41 -11.74 -6.30
CA PHE A 14 -4.86 -13.07 -6.68
C PHE A 14 -3.73 -13.96 -7.14
N LYS A 15 -3.76 -15.20 -6.68
CA LYS A 15 -2.84 -16.25 -7.12
C LYS A 15 -3.28 -16.77 -8.50
N ARG A 16 -2.43 -17.60 -9.10
CA ARG A 16 -2.73 -18.19 -10.41
C ARG A 16 -4.00 -19.04 -10.40
N ASP A 17 -4.29 -19.68 -9.27
CA ASP A 17 -5.50 -20.53 -9.14
C ASP A 17 -6.76 -19.69 -8.88
N GLY A 18 -6.64 -18.37 -8.82
CA GLY A 18 -7.78 -17.48 -8.60
C GLY A 18 -8.06 -17.17 -7.14
N SER A 19 -7.38 -17.82 -6.20
CA SER A 19 -7.60 -17.54 -4.79
C SER A 19 -7.00 -16.21 -4.39
N GLY A 20 -7.69 -15.48 -3.50
CA GLY A 20 -7.28 -14.16 -3.05
C GLY A 20 -6.43 -14.19 -1.79
N VAL A 21 -5.52 -13.24 -1.68
CA VAL A 21 -4.75 -12.99 -0.46
C VAL A 21 -4.94 -11.53 -0.09
N ALA A 22 -5.55 -11.31 1.06
CA ALA A 22 -5.91 -9.96 1.52
C ALA A 22 -4.88 -9.46 2.54
N THR A 23 -4.48 -8.20 2.38
CA THR A 23 -3.59 -7.54 3.33
C THR A 23 -4.03 -6.10 3.52
N SER A 24 -3.84 -5.59 4.74
CA SER A 24 -4.08 -4.18 5.03
C SER A 24 -2.89 -3.36 4.53
N VAL A 25 -3.16 -2.31 3.75
CA VAL A 25 -2.12 -1.45 3.20
C VAL A 25 -2.49 0.02 3.42
N TRP A 26 -1.50 0.88 3.34
CA TRP A 26 -1.72 2.32 3.33
C TRP A 26 -2.37 2.74 2.01
N CYS A 27 -2.97 3.92 2.02
CA CYS A 27 -3.70 4.41 0.86
C CYS A 27 -3.38 5.90 0.69
N ALA A 28 -2.38 6.21 -0.11
CA ALA A 28 -1.98 7.59 -0.39
C ALA A 28 -2.57 8.03 -1.72
N ASP A 29 -3.46 9.02 -1.69
CA ASP A 29 -4.14 9.52 -2.88
C ASP A 29 -3.13 10.08 -3.87
N LEU A 30 -3.17 9.59 -5.10
CA LEU A 30 -2.34 10.06 -6.20
C LEU A 30 -3.13 10.91 -7.21
N GLY A 31 -4.42 11.10 -6.98
CA GLY A 31 -5.31 11.78 -7.91
C GLY A 31 -5.90 10.86 -8.95
N ASN A 32 -6.90 11.35 -9.68
CA ASN A 32 -7.55 10.62 -10.79
C ASN A 32 -8.07 9.24 -10.42
N GLY A 33 -8.52 9.07 -9.17
CA GLY A 33 -9.06 7.79 -8.72
C GLY A 33 -8.00 6.73 -8.48
N SER A 34 -6.75 7.13 -8.23
CA SER A 34 -5.68 6.19 -7.93
C SER A 34 -5.06 6.48 -6.57
N PHE A 35 -4.50 5.44 -5.97
CA PHE A 35 -3.73 5.57 -4.74
C PHE A 35 -2.49 4.69 -4.80
N GLY A 36 -1.55 4.95 -3.91
CA GLY A 36 -0.31 4.21 -3.89
C GLY A 36 0.14 3.87 -2.48
N PHE A 37 0.98 2.86 -2.40
CA PHE A 37 1.68 2.49 -1.18
C PHE A 37 3.01 1.83 -1.59
N TRP A 38 3.90 1.68 -0.64
CA TRP A 38 5.16 1.01 -0.93
C TRP A 38 5.17 -0.40 -0.35
N THR A 39 6.02 -1.26 -0.92
CA THR A 39 6.16 -2.64 -0.50
C THR A 39 7.57 -3.14 -0.85
N SER A 40 7.86 -4.36 -0.46
CA SER A 40 9.12 -5.02 -0.81
C SER A 40 9.00 -5.72 -2.16
N SER A 41 10.09 -5.68 -2.94
CA SER A 41 10.18 -6.44 -4.19
C SER A 41 10.04 -7.95 -3.95
N THR A 42 10.27 -8.41 -2.73
CA THR A 42 10.15 -9.82 -2.36
C THR A 42 8.78 -10.18 -1.78
N SER A 43 7.87 -9.20 -1.69
CA SER A 43 6.56 -9.45 -1.10
C SER A 43 5.70 -10.33 -2.00
N GLY A 44 4.76 -11.05 -1.37
CA GLY A 44 3.79 -11.85 -2.12
C GLY A 44 2.92 -11.01 -3.03
N LYS A 45 2.64 -9.75 -2.65
CA LYS A 45 1.86 -8.83 -3.47
C LYS A 45 2.52 -8.59 -4.83
N VAL A 46 3.83 -8.30 -4.82
CA VAL A 46 4.57 -8.09 -6.06
C VAL A 46 4.54 -9.33 -6.93
N LYS A 47 4.74 -10.48 -6.33
CA LYS A 47 4.69 -11.75 -7.05
C LYS A 47 3.32 -12.00 -7.68
N ARG A 48 2.26 -11.79 -6.92
CA ARG A 48 0.90 -12.01 -7.43
C ARG A 48 0.54 -11.02 -8.52
N LEU A 49 0.96 -9.76 -8.39
CA LEU A 49 0.69 -8.73 -9.40
C LEU A 49 1.45 -8.96 -10.70
N SER A 50 2.51 -9.78 -10.68
CA SER A 50 3.19 -10.18 -11.91
C SER A 50 2.35 -11.15 -12.76
N HIS A 51 1.34 -11.77 -12.16
CA HIS A 51 0.44 -12.68 -12.87
C HIS A 51 -0.85 -11.99 -13.30
N THR A 52 -1.40 -11.14 -12.46
CA THR A 52 -2.61 -10.41 -12.78
C THR A 52 -2.61 -9.08 -12.05
N GLU A 53 -3.01 -8.04 -12.76
CA GLU A 53 -3.17 -6.71 -12.18
C GLU A 53 -4.53 -6.52 -11.52
N ARG A 54 -5.41 -7.48 -11.63
CA ARG A 54 -6.74 -7.40 -11.02
C ARG A 54 -6.61 -7.50 -9.50
N VAL A 55 -7.27 -6.57 -8.82
CA VAL A 55 -7.31 -6.54 -7.35
C VAL A 55 -8.70 -6.15 -6.90
N THR A 56 -8.97 -6.31 -5.61
CA THR A 56 -10.11 -5.67 -4.96
C THR A 56 -9.62 -4.87 -3.78
N VAL A 57 -10.35 -3.81 -3.46
CA VAL A 57 -10.03 -2.94 -2.34
C VAL A 57 -11.30 -2.70 -1.52
N GLN A 58 -11.12 -2.58 -0.20
CA GLN A 58 -12.24 -2.35 0.70
C GLN A 58 -11.73 -1.59 1.92
N PRO A 59 -12.46 -0.58 2.43
CA PRO A 59 -12.02 0.14 3.62
C PRO A 59 -11.84 -0.79 4.82
N CYS A 60 -10.76 -0.61 5.55
CA CYS A 60 -10.47 -1.45 6.72
C CYS A 60 -9.67 -0.67 7.77
N ASN A 61 -9.41 -1.32 8.89
CA ASN A 61 -8.49 -0.82 9.90
C ASN A 61 -7.10 -1.43 9.70
N ALA A 62 -6.15 -1.08 10.56
CA ALA A 62 -4.78 -1.55 10.45
C ALA A 62 -4.65 -3.08 10.55
N ARG A 63 -5.63 -3.73 11.12
CA ARG A 63 -5.65 -5.20 11.28
C ARG A 63 -6.30 -5.91 10.11
N GLY A 64 -6.79 -5.17 9.12
CA GLY A 64 -7.47 -5.75 7.99
C GLY A 64 -8.93 -6.07 8.23
N GLN A 65 -9.51 -5.57 9.33
CA GLN A 65 -10.93 -5.74 9.60
C GLN A 65 -11.70 -4.71 8.78
N VAL A 66 -12.56 -5.19 7.89
CA VAL A 66 -13.31 -4.32 6.99
C VAL A 66 -14.34 -3.51 7.74
N LYS A 67 -14.62 -2.32 7.23
CA LYS A 67 -15.67 -1.46 7.81
C LYS A 67 -17.03 -2.04 7.48
N PRO A 68 -18.00 -1.92 8.42
CA PRO A 68 -19.35 -2.41 8.16
C PRO A 68 -19.99 -1.67 7.00
N ASP A 69 -20.92 -2.33 6.34
CA ASP A 69 -21.69 -1.79 5.22
C ASP A 69 -20.83 -1.39 4.01
N THR A 70 -19.65 -2.00 3.86
CA THR A 70 -18.79 -1.80 2.69
C THR A 70 -18.69 -3.10 1.90
N THR A 71 -18.44 -2.95 0.61
CA THR A 71 -18.22 -4.10 -0.30
C THR A 71 -16.87 -3.93 -1.00
N PRO A 72 -16.24 -5.04 -1.43
CA PRO A 72 -15.02 -4.94 -2.22
C PRO A 72 -15.26 -4.21 -3.53
N ILE A 73 -14.31 -3.36 -3.91
CA ILE A 73 -14.33 -2.60 -5.16
C ILE A 73 -13.28 -3.21 -6.08
N HIS A 74 -13.66 -3.53 -7.31
CA HIS A 74 -12.72 -4.02 -8.31
C HIS A 74 -11.84 -2.89 -8.80
N ALA A 75 -10.55 -3.17 -8.93
CA ALA A 75 -9.55 -2.21 -9.36
C ALA A 75 -8.42 -2.92 -10.07
N THR A 76 -7.49 -2.14 -10.60
CA THR A 76 -6.25 -2.67 -11.18
C THR A 76 -5.06 -2.08 -10.45
N ALA A 77 -3.97 -2.84 -10.37
CA ALA A 77 -2.77 -2.42 -9.66
C ALA A 77 -1.54 -2.78 -10.46
N ARG A 78 -0.52 -1.92 -10.38
CA ARG A 78 0.77 -2.19 -11.02
C ARG A 78 1.91 -1.87 -10.08
N VAL A 79 2.98 -2.61 -10.22
CA VAL A 79 4.20 -2.42 -9.42
C VAL A 79 5.07 -1.39 -10.13
N VAL A 80 5.59 -0.43 -9.36
CA VAL A 80 6.40 0.65 -9.89
C VAL A 80 7.68 0.81 -9.06
N SER A 81 8.65 1.50 -9.65
CA SER A 81 9.90 1.85 -8.99
C SER A 81 10.36 3.21 -9.50
N GLY A 82 11.52 3.69 -9.04
CA GLY A 82 12.09 4.96 -9.51
C GLY A 82 11.23 6.16 -9.16
N GLU A 83 10.96 7.01 -10.14
CA GLU A 83 10.23 8.25 -9.93
C GLU A 83 8.82 8.04 -9.42
N GLU A 84 8.14 7.01 -9.89
CA GLU A 84 6.79 6.70 -9.42
C GLU A 84 6.79 6.25 -7.97
N LEU A 85 7.79 5.50 -7.57
CA LEU A 85 7.95 5.11 -6.16
C LEU A 85 8.21 6.34 -5.30
N GLU A 86 9.03 7.27 -5.78
CA GLU A 86 9.33 8.51 -5.06
C GLU A 86 8.08 9.36 -4.88
N LEU A 87 7.24 9.45 -5.90
CA LEU A 87 5.96 10.14 -5.80
C LEU A 87 5.08 9.51 -4.71
N ILE A 88 5.02 8.20 -4.67
CA ILE A 88 4.27 7.47 -3.65
C ILE A 88 4.82 7.81 -2.26
N ARG A 89 6.13 7.81 -2.09
CA ARG A 89 6.75 8.16 -0.81
C ARG A 89 6.35 9.55 -0.35
N GLN A 90 6.39 10.53 -1.25
CA GLN A 90 6.01 11.90 -0.94
C GLN A 90 4.55 11.98 -0.50
N ARG A 91 3.66 11.28 -1.18
CA ARG A 91 2.23 11.29 -0.86
C ARG A 91 1.95 10.57 0.45
N VAL A 92 2.63 9.47 0.72
CA VAL A 92 2.50 8.75 1.99
C VAL A 92 2.97 9.65 3.14
N ILE A 93 4.12 10.29 2.99
CA ILE A 93 4.64 11.19 4.01
C ILE A 93 3.68 12.34 4.27
N ALA A 94 3.09 12.91 3.22
CA ALA A 94 2.15 14.02 3.36
C ALA A 94 0.88 13.58 4.09
N LYS A 95 0.33 12.43 3.76
CA LYS A 95 -0.92 11.94 4.37
C LYS A 95 -0.72 11.46 5.81
N TYR A 96 0.36 10.76 6.05
CA TYR A 96 0.64 10.15 7.35
C TYR A 96 1.68 10.91 8.14
N GLY A 97 1.77 12.24 7.91
CA GLY A 97 2.82 13.07 8.47
C GLY A 97 2.98 13.00 9.98
N VAL A 98 1.87 12.97 10.72
CA VAL A 98 1.93 12.86 12.18
C VAL A 98 2.51 11.50 12.57
N MET A 99 2.07 10.45 11.90
CA MET A 99 2.59 9.10 12.15
C MET A 99 4.04 8.99 11.73
N THR A 100 4.42 9.63 10.61
CA THR A 100 5.80 9.57 10.14
C THR A 100 6.76 10.36 11.00
N LYS A 101 6.31 11.44 11.64
CA LYS A 101 7.14 12.15 12.61
C LYS A 101 7.48 11.26 13.79
N PHE A 102 6.51 10.54 14.30
CA PHE A 102 6.73 9.59 15.36
C PHE A 102 7.63 8.45 14.90
N THR A 103 7.38 7.95 13.71
CA THR A 103 8.18 6.89 13.10
C THR A 103 9.62 7.35 12.86
N LYS A 104 9.81 8.60 12.43
CA LYS A 104 11.15 9.16 12.27
C LYS A 104 11.89 9.25 13.59
N PHE A 105 11.19 9.60 14.64
CA PHE A 105 11.78 9.63 15.98
C PHE A 105 12.25 8.23 16.39
N LEU A 106 11.38 7.24 16.21
CA LEU A 106 11.73 5.85 16.48
C LEU A 106 12.84 5.36 15.58
N ALA A 107 12.79 5.73 14.30
CA ALA A 107 13.83 5.34 13.34
C ALA A 107 15.16 6.00 13.67
N LYS A 108 15.14 7.22 14.18
CA LYS A 108 16.36 7.90 14.61
C LYS A 108 17.01 7.18 15.79
N LEU A 109 16.17 6.70 16.71
CA LEU A 109 16.66 5.88 17.83
C LEU A 109 17.12 4.51 17.36
N GLY A 110 16.37 3.91 16.44
CA GLY A 110 16.68 2.61 15.88
C GLY A 110 17.63 2.64 14.70
N GLY A 111 17.81 3.80 14.08
CA GLY A 111 18.70 3.97 12.93
C GLY A 111 20.15 3.75 13.29
N ILE A 112 20.48 3.97 14.53
CA ILE A 112 21.79 3.64 15.08
C ILE A 112 21.98 2.12 15.09
N LEU A 113 20.86 1.39 15.19
CA LEU A 113 20.87 -0.07 15.27
C LEU A 113 20.61 -0.71 13.92
N LYS A 114 20.01 0.02 12.99
CA LYS A 114 19.63 -0.52 11.69
C LYS A 114 20.38 0.18 10.58
N ARG A 115 21.21 -0.57 9.94
CA ARG A 115 21.92 -0.09 8.75
C ARG A 115 21.31 -0.60 7.46
N LYS A 116 20.31 -1.48 7.57
CA LYS A 116 19.66 -2.04 6.40
C LYS A 116 18.50 -1.14 5.97
N PRO A 117 18.41 -0.80 4.68
CA PRO A 117 17.22 -0.15 4.18
C PRO A 117 16.02 -1.08 4.38
N PHE A 118 14.87 -0.49 4.60
CA PHE A 118 13.66 -1.29 4.72
C PHE A 118 13.37 -1.96 3.38
N PRO A 119 13.40 -3.30 3.31
CA PRO A 119 13.19 -3.98 2.03
C PRO A 119 11.80 -3.73 1.45
N TYR A 120 10.80 -3.46 2.29
CA TYR A 120 9.46 -3.16 1.81
C TYR A 120 9.32 -1.75 1.24
N GLY A 121 10.38 -0.99 1.21
CA GLY A 121 10.38 0.35 0.63
C GLY A 121 10.95 0.42 -0.77
N ASP A 122 11.31 -0.69 -1.40
CA ASP A 122 12.01 -0.68 -2.67
C ASP A 122 11.09 -0.78 -3.89
N ARG A 123 9.79 -0.98 -3.69
CA ARG A 123 8.80 -0.98 -4.77
C ARG A 123 7.55 -0.24 -4.32
N GLY A 124 6.88 0.36 -5.29
CA GLY A 124 5.58 0.94 -5.08
C GLY A 124 4.50 0.15 -5.79
N VAL A 125 3.27 0.33 -5.36
CA VAL A 125 2.10 -0.23 -6.05
C VAL A 125 1.13 0.93 -6.27
N ILE A 126 0.68 1.10 -7.51
CA ILE A 126 -0.35 2.08 -7.86
C ILE A 126 -1.63 1.32 -8.16
N VAL A 127 -2.67 1.63 -7.42
CA VAL A 127 -3.99 1.03 -7.60
C VAL A 127 -4.88 2.07 -8.27
N THR A 128 -5.49 1.70 -9.38
CA THR A 128 -6.42 2.54 -10.13
C THR A 128 -7.83 1.98 -10.00
N LEU A 129 -8.70 2.81 -9.44
CA LEU A 129 -10.10 2.46 -9.21
C LEU A 129 -10.95 2.56 -10.47
#